data_683561b7f73372c987ade9695eea6f9f
#
_entry.id   683561b7f73372c987ade9695eea6f9f
#
_cell.length_a   1.000
_cell.length_b   1.000
_cell.length_c   1.000
_cell.angle_alpha   90.00
_cell.angle_beta   90.00
_cell.angle_gamma   90.00
#
_symmetry.space_group_name_H-M   'P 1'
#
loop_
_entity.id
_entity.type
_entity.pdbx_description
1 polymer ?
#
loop_
_entity_poly.entity_id
_entity_poly.type
_entity_poly.pdbx_seq_one_letter_code
_entity_poly.pdbx_strand_id
1 'polypeptide(L)'
;MKRWVPTISLVAVLFAGVTVSSVWGDDDDDGGSPKLSVTVAFGAGLNTGGPANHHVLPGIIHVKEGGVVNFVVAGFHQISVYQPGKRPKDIAVPPSGTFINDLDGLFFQGLSPAGPPPTGFSNTQNRVESVFFPEKGMYLIICNVRTHFLNGMFAFVKVDD
;
A
#
# COMPACT_ATOMS: atom_id res chain seq x y z
N MET A 1 15.03 35.63 -79.72
CA MET A 1 15.13 35.70 -78.26
C MET A 1 14.04 34.82 -77.64
N LYS A 2 14.37 33.61 -77.21
CA LYS A 2 13.44 32.69 -76.56
C LYS A 2 13.53 32.84 -75.02
N ARG A 3 12.48 33.27 -74.37
CA ARG A 3 12.37 33.38 -72.92
C ARG A 3 12.02 32.04 -72.36
N TRP A 4 12.90 31.55 -71.54
CA TRP A 4 12.67 30.31 -70.75
C TRP A 4 11.95 30.68 -69.43
N VAL A 5 10.80 30.08 -69.14
CA VAL A 5 10.06 30.21 -67.87
C VAL A 5 10.31 28.93 -67.05
N PRO A 6 10.85 29.00 -65.86
CA PRO A 6 10.99 27.81 -65.03
C PRO A 6 9.66 27.47 -64.35
N THR A 7 9.24 26.22 -64.53
CA THR A 7 8.08 25.65 -63.85
C THR A 7 8.51 25.28 -62.42
N ILE A 8 7.94 25.97 -61.44
CA ILE A 8 8.14 25.61 -60.01
C ILE A 8 7.16 24.52 -59.66
N SER A 9 7.66 23.29 -59.44
CA SER A 9 6.89 22.17 -58.88
C SER A 9 6.74 22.35 -57.39
N LEU A 10 5.51 22.57 -56.94
CA LEU A 10 5.17 22.62 -55.53
C LEU A 10 5.02 21.17 -55.01
N VAL A 11 5.99 20.72 -54.22
CA VAL A 11 5.89 19.44 -53.49
C VAL A 11 5.10 19.70 -52.22
N ALA A 12 3.88 19.20 -52.16
CA ALA A 12 3.06 19.21 -50.94
C ALA A 12 3.51 18.07 -50.04
N VAL A 13 4.20 18.40 -48.95
CA VAL A 13 4.52 17.45 -47.91
C VAL A 13 3.32 17.31 -47.03
N LEU A 14 2.63 16.18 -47.13
CA LEU A 14 1.57 15.76 -46.18
C LEU A 14 2.21 15.32 -44.86
N PHE A 15 2.14 16.17 -43.84
CA PHE A 15 2.40 15.77 -42.47
C PHE A 15 1.19 14.95 -41.98
N ALA A 16 1.34 13.64 -41.93
CA ALA A 16 0.43 12.80 -41.17
C ALA A 16 0.66 13.11 -39.67
N GLY A 17 -0.23 13.90 -39.10
CA GLY A 17 -0.22 14.19 -37.67
C GLY A 17 -0.51 12.90 -36.88
N VAL A 18 0.52 12.34 -36.25
CA VAL A 18 0.34 11.32 -35.21
C VAL A 18 -0.19 12.05 -33.98
N THR A 19 -1.50 11.96 -33.76
CA THR A 19 -2.09 12.37 -32.48
C THR A 19 -1.70 11.36 -31.43
N VAL A 20 -0.68 11.67 -30.66
CA VAL A 20 -0.40 10.97 -29.41
C VAL A 20 -1.49 11.41 -28.42
N SER A 21 -2.55 10.61 -28.30
CA SER A 21 -3.46 10.73 -27.17
C SER A 21 -2.67 10.36 -25.91
N SER A 22 -2.25 11.38 -25.16
CA SER A 22 -1.81 11.20 -23.79
C SER A 22 -3.02 10.69 -23.00
N VAL A 23 -3.04 9.37 -22.73
CA VAL A 23 -3.92 8.80 -21.72
C VAL A 23 -3.34 9.25 -20.38
N TRP A 24 -3.66 10.47 -19.98
CA TRP A 24 -3.66 10.83 -18.58
C TRP A 24 -4.87 10.09 -18.01
N GLY A 25 -4.61 9.06 -17.23
CA GLY A 25 -5.66 8.48 -16.41
C GLY A 25 -6.17 9.61 -15.53
N ASP A 26 -7.41 10.00 -15.74
CA ASP A 26 -8.15 10.76 -14.76
C ASP A 26 -8.14 9.91 -13.50
N ASP A 27 -7.29 10.27 -12.53
CA ASP A 27 -7.44 9.87 -11.15
C ASP A 27 -8.67 10.61 -10.61
N ASP A 28 -9.83 10.23 -11.12
CA ASP A 28 -11.10 10.60 -10.53
C ASP A 28 -11.10 9.95 -9.14
N ASP A 29 -10.95 10.81 -8.14
CA ASP A 29 -11.18 10.55 -6.72
C ASP A 29 -12.70 10.40 -6.47
N ASP A 30 -13.33 9.55 -7.28
CA ASP A 30 -14.63 8.97 -7.01
C ASP A 30 -14.39 7.87 -5.98
N GLY A 31 -15.18 7.74 -4.95
CA GLY A 31 -15.06 6.72 -3.90
C GLY A 31 -14.73 5.34 -4.48
N GLY A 32 -13.47 5.19 -4.89
CA GLY A 32 -12.97 4.34 -5.96
C GLY A 32 -13.31 2.89 -5.74
N SER A 33 -13.75 2.23 -6.79
CA SER A 33 -13.93 0.78 -6.82
C SER A 33 -12.73 0.08 -6.19
N PRO A 34 -12.92 -0.92 -5.32
CA PRO A 34 -11.83 -1.61 -4.65
C PRO A 34 -10.79 -2.10 -5.66
N LYS A 35 -9.51 -1.86 -5.40
CA LYS A 35 -8.40 -2.24 -6.28
C LYS A 35 -7.88 -3.62 -5.90
N LEU A 36 -7.36 -4.38 -6.87
CA LEU A 36 -6.70 -5.67 -6.62
C LEU A 36 -5.35 -5.54 -5.90
N SER A 37 -4.74 -4.36 -5.92
CA SER A 37 -3.49 -4.09 -5.21
C SER A 37 -3.50 -2.68 -4.66
N VAL A 38 -3.20 -2.55 -3.37
CA VAL A 38 -3.14 -1.28 -2.66
C VAL A 38 -1.84 -1.20 -1.88
N THR A 39 -1.21 -0.03 -1.87
CA THR A 39 -0.01 0.23 -1.06
C THR A 39 -0.34 1.22 0.03
N VAL A 40 0.03 0.91 1.27
CA VAL A 40 -0.32 1.69 2.46
C VAL A 40 0.89 1.91 3.36
N ALA A 41 0.86 2.97 4.15
CA ALA A 41 1.88 3.24 5.16
C ALA A 41 1.60 2.47 6.45
N PHE A 42 2.60 1.74 6.94
CA PHE A 42 2.60 1.12 8.26
C PHE A 42 3.79 1.65 9.07
N GLY A 43 3.58 2.78 9.71
CA GLY A 43 4.64 3.52 10.39
C GLY A 43 5.51 4.36 9.45
N ALA A 44 5.30 4.32 8.14
CA ALA A 44 6.07 5.09 7.18
C ALA A 44 5.37 6.41 6.84
N GLY A 45 6.16 7.48 6.77
CA GLY A 45 5.70 8.76 6.26
C GLY A 45 5.75 8.78 4.72
N LEU A 46 4.86 8.07 4.04
CA LEU A 46 4.81 8.03 2.58
C LEU A 46 4.58 9.43 2.01
N ASN A 47 5.42 9.82 1.05
CA ASN A 47 5.35 11.10 0.34
C ASN A 47 5.48 12.36 1.21
N THR A 48 5.73 12.23 2.50
CA THR A 48 5.86 13.38 3.41
C THR A 48 7.30 13.68 3.78
N GLY A 49 8.25 12.75 3.48
CA GLY A 49 9.63 12.84 3.95
C GLY A 49 9.76 12.78 5.48
N GLY A 50 8.66 12.49 6.17
CA GLY A 50 8.62 12.42 7.62
C GLY A 50 9.29 11.16 8.17
N PRO A 51 9.72 11.21 9.45
CA PRO A 51 10.28 10.06 10.14
C PRO A 51 9.22 8.95 10.31
N ALA A 52 9.66 7.74 10.64
CA ALA A 52 8.77 6.67 11.07
C ALA A 52 7.86 7.13 12.22
N ASN A 53 6.60 6.71 12.19
CA ASN A 53 5.58 7.07 13.18
C ASN A 53 4.79 5.84 13.63
N HIS A 54 3.86 6.01 14.56
CA HIS A 54 3.04 4.93 15.10
C HIS A 54 1.61 4.97 14.53
N HIS A 55 1.49 5.12 13.20
CA HIS A 55 0.21 5.14 12.51
C HIS A 55 0.17 4.15 11.34
N VAL A 56 -1.03 3.68 11.03
CA VAL A 56 -1.36 3.00 9.79
C VAL A 56 -2.24 3.94 8.97
N LEU A 57 -1.83 4.22 7.74
CA LEU A 57 -2.54 5.17 6.88
C LEU A 57 -2.81 4.56 5.50
N PRO A 58 -4.07 4.59 5.05
CA PRO A 58 -5.27 5.11 5.74
C PRO A 58 -5.77 4.18 6.86
N GLY A 59 -6.65 4.68 7.74
CA GLY A 59 -7.24 3.89 8.83
C GLY A 59 -8.25 2.85 8.37
N ILE A 60 -8.81 3.00 7.16
CA ILE A 60 -9.61 2.00 6.45
C ILE A 60 -9.01 1.85 5.06
N ILE A 61 -8.65 0.62 4.72
CA ILE A 61 -8.00 0.24 3.45
C ILE A 61 -9.01 -0.57 2.65
N HIS A 62 -9.32 -0.14 1.43
CA HIS A 62 -10.24 -0.86 0.55
C HIS A 62 -9.45 -1.69 -0.46
N VAL A 63 -9.78 -2.98 -0.57
CA VAL A 63 -9.18 -3.91 -1.52
C VAL A 63 -10.25 -4.88 -2.04
N LYS A 64 -10.12 -5.35 -3.28
CA LYS A 64 -10.98 -6.39 -3.83
C LYS A 64 -10.72 -7.75 -3.19
N GLU A 65 -11.74 -8.60 -3.17
CA GLU A 65 -11.58 -10.03 -2.90
C GLU A 65 -10.51 -10.65 -3.81
N GLY A 66 -9.62 -11.43 -3.24
CA GLY A 66 -8.45 -11.96 -3.96
C GLY A 66 -7.35 -10.92 -4.20
N GLY A 67 -7.44 -9.77 -3.57
CA GLY A 67 -6.45 -8.71 -3.71
C GLY A 67 -5.33 -8.75 -2.67
N VAL A 68 -4.38 -7.84 -2.84
CA VAL A 68 -3.16 -7.73 -2.03
C VAL A 68 -3.03 -6.34 -1.44
N VAL A 69 -2.69 -6.24 -0.17
CA VAL A 69 -2.25 -5.00 0.46
C VAL A 69 -0.75 -5.06 0.71
N ASN A 70 -0.02 -4.08 0.18
CA ASN A 70 1.41 -3.91 0.37
C ASN A 70 1.64 -2.90 1.49
N PHE A 71 2.11 -3.36 2.63
CA PHE A 71 2.42 -2.52 3.78
C PHE A 71 3.86 -2.03 3.68
N VAL A 72 4.05 -0.73 3.52
CA VAL A 72 5.38 -0.10 3.64
C VAL A 72 5.65 0.14 5.12
N VAL A 73 6.44 -0.74 5.70
CA VAL A 73 6.80 -0.70 7.12
C VAL A 73 8.05 0.13 7.31
N ALA A 74 8.02 1.08 8.24
CA ALA A 74 9.20 1.84 8.63
C ALA A 74 9.30 1.98 10.14
N GLY A 75 10.42 1.54 10.70
CA GLY A 75 10.69 1.55 12.13
C GLY A 75 10.40 0.21 12.83
N PHE A 76 10.39 0.25 14.16
CA PHE A 76 10.23 -0.95 15.00
C PHE A 76 8.76 -1.37 15.08
N HIS A 77 8.24 -1.97 14.01
CA HIS A 77 6.85 -2.41 13.88
C HIS A 77 6.75 -3.85 13.41
N GLN A 78 5.71 -4.55 13.86
CA GLN A 78 5.32 -5.87 13.38
C GLN A 78 3.83 -5.88 13.06
N ILE A 79 3.48 -6.32 11.86
CA ILE A 79 2.10 -6.45 11.43
C ILE A 79 1.49 -7.70 12.04
N SER A 80 0.26 -7.59 12.55
CA SER A 80 -0.62 -8.72 12.80
C SER A 80 -1.98 -8.43 12.19
N VAL A 81 -2.49 -9.37 11.40
CA VAL A 81 -3.81 -9.28 10.76
C VAL A 81 -4.70 -10.35 11.35
N TYR A 82 -5.92 -9.98 11.70
CA TYR A 82 -6.90 -10.88 12.30
C TYR A 82 -8.06 -11.12 11.35
N GLN A 83 -8.68 -12.30 11.48
CA GLN A 83 -9.87 -12.71 10.75
C GLN A 83 -11.01 -11.68 10.88
N PRO A 84 -11.94 -11.63 9.91
CA PRO A 84 -13.09 -10.74 9.95
C PRO A 84 -13.90 -10.87 11.24
N GLY A 85 -14.34 -9.73 11.79
CA GLY A 85 -15.12 -9.65 13.01
C GLY A 85 -14.34 -9.31 14.28
N LYS A 86 -13.03 -9.51 14.32
CA LYS A 86 -12.16 -9.06 15.43
C LYS A 86 -12.14 -7.52 15.49
N ARG A 87 -12.13 -6.99 16.69
CA ARG A 87 -12.03 -5.55 16.99
C ARG A 87 -10.85 -5.28 17.91
N PRO A 88 -10.33 -4.04 17.99
CA PRO A 88 -9.20 -3.73 18.89
C PRO A 88 -9.44 -4.12 20.35
N LYS A 89 -10.68 -4.01 20.85
CA LYS A 89 -11.06 -4.38 22.23
C LYS A 89 -11.01 -5.89 22.50
N ASP A 90 -11.04 -6.71 21.45
CA ASP A 90 -11.07 -8.17 21.53
C ASP A 90 -9.63 -8.77 21.55
N ILE A 91 -8.61 -7.93 21.41
CA ILE A 91 -7.21 -8.34 21.44
C ILE A 91 -6.77 -8.57 22.88
N ALA A 92 -6.22 -9.76 23.14
CA ALA A 92 -5.66 -10.12 24.43
C ALA A 92 -4.28 -9.47 24.65
N VAL A 93 -4.30 -8.23 25.16
CA VAL A 93 -3.06 -7.48 25.42
C VAL A 93 -2.44 -7.94 26.73
N PRO A 94 -1.19 -8.46 26.74
CA PRO A 94 -0.51 -8.87 27.97
C PRO A 94 -0.22 -7.64 28.86
N PRO A 95 -0.13 -7.81 30.20
CA PRO A 95 0.12 -6.70 31.11
C PRO A 95 1.53 -6.10 30.95
N SER A 96 2.48 -6.87 30.41
CA SER A 96 3.87 -6.47 30.20
C SER A 96 4.44 -7.17 28.96
N GLY A 97 5.64 -6.78 28.54
CA GLY A 97 6.32 -7.33 27.36
C GLY A 97 6.27 -6.39 26.16
N THR A 98 7.10 -6.68 25.18
CA THR A 98 7.25 -5.88 23.96
C THR A 98 6.16 -6.17 22.93
N PHE A 99 5.75 -7.44 22.81
CA PHE A 99 4.81 -7.90 21.80
C PHE A 99 3.52 -8.43 22.43
N ILE A 100 2.42 -8.29 21.69
CA ILE A 100 1.09 -8.76 22.09
C ILE A 100 1.00 -10.28 21.92
N ASN A 101 1.29 -10.78 20.73
CA ASN A 101 1.25 -12.20 20.38
C ASN A 101 -0.09 -12.89 20.68
N ASP A 102 -1.20 -12.19 20.49
CA ASP A 102 -2.53 -12.82 20.52
C ASP A 102 -2.71 -13.68 19.26
N LEU A 103 -2.88 -14.99 19.46
CA LEU A 103 -3.03 -15.94 18.35
C LEU A 103 -4.50 -16.25 18.02
N ASP A 104 -5.45 -15.78 18.85
CA ASP A 104 -6.87 -16.03 18.64
C ASP A 104 -7.40 -15.25 17.42
N GLY A 105 -7.80 -15.98 16.38
CA GLY A 105 -8.24 -15.41 15.11
C GLY A 105 -7.13 -14.74 14.31
N LEU A 106 -5.86 -14.99 14.61
CA LEU A 106 -4.74 -14.49 13.82
C LEU A 106 -4.77 -15.09 12.41
N PHE A 107 -4.77 -14.19 11.42
CA PHE A 107 -4.75 -14.54 10.00
C PHE A 107 -3.34 -14.46 9.41
N PHE A 108 -2.58 -13.44 9.77
CA PHE A 108 -1.21 -13.23 9.29
C PHE A 108 -0.38 -12.54 10.37
N GLN A 109 0.87 -12.95 10.50
CA GLN A 109 1.87 -12.26 11.31
C GLN A 109 3.12 -11.99 10.49
N GLY A 110 3.49 -10.72 10.41
CA GLY A 110 4.65 -10.25 9.68
C GLY A 110 5.97 -10.47 10.43
N LEU A 111 7.05 -10.07 9.78
CA LEU A 111 8.41 -10.23 10.31
C LEU A 111 8.59 -9.46 11.62
N SER A 112 9.24 -10.12 12.60
CA SER A 112 9.60 -9.47 13.86
C SER A 112 10.73 -8.44 13.63
N PRO A 113 10.56 -7.19 14.09
CA PRO A 113 11.62 -6.18 14.02
C PRO A 113 12.77 -6.44 15.01
N ALA A 114 12.56 -7.34 15.97
CA ALA A 114 13.58 -7.77 16.97
C ALA A 114 14.43 -8.96 16.49
N GLY A 115 14.13 -9.51 15.30
CA GLY A 115 14.94 -10.59 14.73
C GLY A 115 16.36 -10.13 14.39
N PRO A 116 17.34 -11.05 14.35
CA PRO A 116 18.66 -10.71 13.82
C PRO A 116 18.50 -10.17 12.41
N PRO A 117 19.24 -9.11 12.02
CA PRO A 117 19.21 -8.65 10.64
C PRO A 117 19.59 -9.82 9.75
N PRO A 118 18.87 -10.05 8.64
CA PRO A 118 19.28 -11.04 7.65
C PRO A 118 20.71 -10.72 7.23
N THR A 119 21.51 -11.75 7.02
CA THR A 119 22.90 -11.58 6.54
C THR A 119 22.87 -10.84 5.21
N GLY A 120 23.28 -9.57 5.21
CA GLY A 120 23.25 -8.69 4.05
C GLY A 120 22.76 -7.28 4.38
N PHE A 121 22.41 -6.54 3.35
CA PHE A 121 21.97 -5.13 3.45
C PHE A 121 20.50 -4.92 3.82
N SER A 122 19.75 -5.96 4.18
CA SER A 122 18.32 -5.83 4.50
C SER A 122 18.14 -5.36 5.94
N ASN A 123 17.31 -4.33 6.08
CA ASN A 123 16.89 -3.78 7.36
C ASN A 123 15.50 -4.35 7.70
N THR A 124 15.38 -5.14 8.78
CA THR A 124 14.11 -5.71 9.22
C THR A 124 13.10 -4.64 9.67
N GLN A 125 13.55 -3.42 9.95
CA GLN A 125 12.71 -2.32 10.38
C GLN A 125 12.14 -1.48 9.22
N ASN A 126 12.78 -1.55 8.02
CA ASN A 126 12.29 -0.84 6.83
C ASN A 126 12.13 -1.84 5.69
N ARG A 127 10.87 -2.16 5.36
CA ARG A 127 10.54 -3.23 4.43
C ARG A 127 9.14 -3.06 3.85
N VAL A 128 8.83 -3.87 2.85
CA VAL A 128 7.47 -4.05 2.37
C VAL A 128 7.03 -5.47 2.70
N GLU A 129 5.84 -5.59 3.29
CA GLU A 129 5.18 -6.86 3.50
C GLU A 129 3.86 -6.88 2.73
N SER A 130 3.65 -7.91 1.90
CA SER A 130 2.45 -8.08 1.11
C SER A 130 1.55 -9.13 1.75
N VAL A 131 0.28 -8.78 1.97
CA VAL A 131 -0.72 -9.68 2.53
C VAL A 131 -1.83 -9.89 1.51
N PHE A 132 -2.12 -11.15 1.20
CA PHE A 132 -3.19 -11.55 0.30
C PHE A 132 -4.49 -11.74 1.09
N PHE A 133 -5.60 -11.22 0.58
CA PHE A 133 -6.92 -11.28 1.21
C PHE A 133 -7.88 -12.09 0.32
N PRO A 134 -8.05 -13.41 0.58
CA PRO A 134 -8.80 -14.31 -0.30
C PRO A 134 -10.31 -14.12 -0.21
N GLU A 135 -10.82 -13.62 0.91
CA GLU A 135 -12.25 -13.61 1.24
C GLU A 135 -12.72 -12.23 1.67
N LYS A 136 -13.98 -11.93 1.38
CA LYS A 136 -14.64 -10.68 1.81
C LYS A 136 -14.70 -10.56 3.33
N GLY A 137 -14.64 -9.35 3.80
CA GLY A 137 -14.79 -9.06 5.22
C GLY A 137 -14.03 -7.84 5.70
N MET A 138 -14.17 -7.57 6.98
CA MET A 138 -13.46 -6.49 7.67
C MET A 138 -12.38 -7.10 8.56
N TYR A 139 -11.15 -7.10 8.08
CA TYR A 139 -9.98 -7.62 8.81
C TYR A 139 -9.39 -6.51 9.68
N LEU A 140 -9.08 -6.84 10.93
CA LEU A 140 -8.36 -5.94 11.82
C LEU A 140 -6.84 -6.09 11.59
N ILE A 141 -6.15 -4.97 11.42
CA ILE A 141 -4.69 -4.92 11.37
C ILE A 141 -4.20 -4.15 12.58
N ILE A 142 -3.21 -4.69 13.30
CA ILE A 142 -2.57 -4.01 14.41
C ILE A 142 -1.05 -4.01 14.25
N CYS A 143 -0.40 -3.07 14.94
CA CYS A 143 1.00 -3.24 15.27
C CYS A 143 1.11 -4.18 16.47
N ASN A 144 1.83 -5.31 16.29
CA ASN A 144 2.04 -6.29 17.36
C ASN A 144 2.93 -5.77 18.52
N VAL A 145 3.61 -4.64 18.31
CA VAL A 145 4.33 -3.95 19.38
C VAL A 145 3.33 -3.33 20.35
N ARG A 146 3.34 -3.84 21.58
CA ARG A 146 2.31 -3.56 22.59
C ARG A 146 2.04 -2.07 22.81
N THR A 147 3.08 -1.28 23.01
CA THR A 147 2.94 0.16 23.26
C THR A 147 2.38 0.90 22.06
N HIS A 148 2.70 0.48 20.82
CA HIS A 148 2.20 1.10 19.61
C HIS A 148 0.71 0.82 19.42
N PHE A 149 0.28 -0.43 19.64
CA PHE A 149 -1.14 -0.79 19.62
C PHE A 149 -1.94 -0.01 20.66
N LEU A 150 -1.47 0.07 21.90
CA LEU A 150 -2.12 0.83 22.98
C LEU A 150 -2.22 2.33 22.67
N ASN A 151 -1.32 2.85 21.84
CA ASN A 151 -1.33 4.23 21.35
C ASN A 151 -2.17 4.38 20.07
N GLY A 152 -2.95 3.36 19.67
CA GLY A 152 -3.88 3.45 18.55
C GLY A 152 -3.31 3.05 17.20
N MET A 153 -2.15 2.35 17.13
CA MET A 153 -1.61 1.86 15.87
C MET A 153 -2.34 0.62 15.38
N PHE A 154 -3.51 0.84 14.78
CA PHE A 154 -4.32 -0.17 14.11
C PHE A 154 -5.11 0.43 12.95
N ALA A 155 -5.61 -0.42 12.07
CA ALA A 155 -6.44 -0.07 10.93
C ALA A 155 -7.33 -1.25 10.56
N PHE A 156 -8.18 -1.05 9.55
CA PHE A 156 -9.00 -2.13 8.98
C PHE A 156 -8.73 -2.29 7.49
N VAL A 157 -8.72 -3.53 7.01
CA VAL A 157 -8.85 -3.84 5.59
C VAL A 157 -10.27 -4.29 5.33
N LYS A 158 -10.98 -3.51 4.54
CA LYS A 158 -12.29 -3.84 4.02
C LYS A 158 -12.11 -4.50 2.66
N VAL A 159 -12.44 -5.78 2.59
CA VAL A 159 -12.40 -6.58 1.37
C VAL A 159 -13.80 -6.64 0.77
N ASP A 160 -13.95 -6.04 -0.39
CA ASP A 160 -15.22 -5.93 -1.12
C ASP A 160 -15.16 -6.69 -2.47
N ASP A 161 -16.28 -6.69 -3.21
CA ASP A 161 -16.37 -7.22 -4.59
C ASP A 161 -15.52 -6.47 -5.59
#